data_68d17f4fcfd5c67464109e318de175ef
#
_entry.id   68d17f4fcfd5c67464109e318de175ef
#
_cell.length_a   1.000
_cell.length_b   1.000
_cell.length_c   1.000
_cell.angle_alpha   90.00
_cell.angle_beta   90.00
_cell.angle_gamma   90.00
#
_symmetry.space_group_name_H-M   'P 1'
#
loop_
_entity.id
_entity.type
_entity.pdbx_description
1 polymer ?
#
loop_
_entity_poly.entity_id
_entity_poly.type
_entity_poly.pdbx_seq_one_letter_code
_entity_poly.pdbx_strand_id
1 'polypeptide(L)'
;MNILVTGIHGFVGSNLVVALKERHSLYGLDIVAPEKEGVVKTFFWKDIEPASFPMRNLPEFDAIIHLAGKAHDTKNRSAAQSYFDINTGLTQKIFDFFLESSAKKFVFFSSVKAAADSVVGDMLTEDVVPAPVGPYGESKIAAENYILDKLKVENGKLK
;
A
#
# COMPACT_ATOMS: atom_id res chain seq x y z
N MET A 1 -10.60 -3.31 -16.09
CA MET A 1 -10.76 -3.25 -14.62
C MET A 1 -10.55 -1.82 -14.16
N ASN A 2 -11.28 -1.42 -13.14
CA ASN A 2 -11.00 -0.17 -12.41
C ASN A 2 -9.99 -0.49 -11.29
N ILE A 3 -8.82 0.13 -11.34
CA ILE A 3 -7.73 -0.15 -10.40
C ILE A 3 -7.41 1.14 -9.63
N LEU A 4 -7.49 1.07 -8.29
CA LEU A 4 -7.01 2.13 -7.42
C LEU A 4 -5.53 1.91 -7.13
N VAL A 5 -4.69 2.90 -7.39
CA VAL A 5 -3.25 2.87 -7.13
C VAL A 5 -2.90 3.96 -6.12
N THR A 6 -2.46 3.57 -4.93
CA THR A 6 -1.99 4.57 -3.95
C THR A 6 -0.53 4.90 -4.22
N GLY A 7 -0.13 6.16 -4.06
CA GLY A 7 1.21 6.60 -4.42
C GLY A 7 1.44 6.63 -5.95
N ILE A 8 0.39 6.92 -6.71
CA ILE A 8 0.39 6.86 -8.19
C ILE A 8 1.36 7.86 -8.83
N HIS A 9 1.70 8.93 -8.15
CA HIS A 9 2.66 9.94 -8.60
C HIS A 9 4.11 9.62 -8.23
N GLY A 10 4.33 8.57 -7.42
CA GLY A 10 5.66 8.08 -7.10
C GLY A 10 6.34 7.35 -8.27
N PHE A 11 7.60 6.94 -8.07
CA PHE A 11 8.39 6.25 -9.10
C PHE A 11 7.71 4.97 -9.61
N VAL A 12 7.34 4.07 -8.70
CA VAL A 12 6.68 2.79 -9.08
C VAL A 12 5.31 3.06 -9.69
N GLY A 13 4.51 3.95 -9.08
CA GLY A 13 3.18 4.30 -9.57
C GLY A 13 3.21 4.84 -11.00
N SER A 14 4.17 5.71 -11.31
CA SER A 14 4.33 6.28 -12.66
C SER A 14 4.67 5.20 -13.70
N ASN A 15 5.52 4.24 -13.36
CA ASN A 15 5.85 3.12 -14.25
C ASN A 15 4.64 2.17 -14.45
N LEU A 16 3.86 1.94 -13.38
CA LEU A 16 2.64 1.13 -13.50
C LEU A 16 1.59 1.80 -14.40
N VAL A 17 1.45 3.13 -14.35
CA VAL A 17 0.55 3.85 -15.25
C VAL A 17 0.92 3.57 -16.71
N VAL A 18 2.20 3.68 -17.07
CA VAL A 18 2.67 3.38 -18.43
C VAL A 18 2.33 1.95 -18.85
N ALA A 19 2.50 0.99 -17.94
CA ALA A 19 2.29 -0.43 -18.24
C ALA A 19 0.82 -0.84 -18.33
N LEU A 20 -0.09 -0.14 -17.63
CA LEU A 20 -1.46 -0.58 -17.42
C LEU A 20 -2.52 0.28 -18.09
N LYS A 21 -2.23 1.54 -18.45
CA LYS A 21 -3.20 2.53 -18.94
C LYS A 21 -3.99 2.10 -20.17
N GLU A 22 -3.41 1.30 -21.05
CA GLU A 22 -4.05 0.86 -22.29
C GLU A 22 -5.09 -0.27 -22.06
N ARG A 23 -5.06 -0.93 -20.90
CA ARG A 23 -5.90 -2.10 -20.60
C ARG A 23 -6.83 -1.92 -19.41
N HIS A 24 -6.59 -0.89 -18.59
CA HIS A 24 -7.30 -0.67 -17.35
C HIS A 24 -7.61 0.81 -17.12
N SER A 25 -8.71 1.10 -16.43
CA SER A 25 -9.03 2.43 -15.93
C SER A 25 -8.31 2.63 -14.60
N LEU A 26 -7.31 3.52 -14.59
CA LEU A 26 -6.47 3.76 -13.40
C LEU A 26 -6.98 4.97 -12.62
N TYR A 27 -7.10 4.79 -11.33
CA TYR A 27 -7.43 5.84 -10.37
C TYR A 27 -6.30 5.97 -9.37
N GLY A 28 -5.98 7.18 -8.99
CA GLY A 28 -4.93 7.46 -8.03
C GLY A 28 -5.46 7.83 -6.65
N LEU A 29 -4.65 7.55 -5.63
CA LEU A 29 -4.79 8.09 -4.28
C LEU A 29 -3.41 8.54 -3.82
N ASP A 30 -3.24 9.84 -3.60
CA ASP A 30 -1.92 10.40 -3.30
C ASP A 30 -2.02 11.66 -2.42
N ILE A 31 -0.89 12.12 -1.92
CA ILE A 31 -0.75 13.41 -1.20
C ILE A 31 -0.78 14.60 -2.15
N VAL A 32 -0.63 14.37 -3.44
CA VAL A 32 -0.80 15.34 -4.53
C VAL A 32 -1.74 14.76 -5.57
N ALA A 33 -2.51 15.59 -6.25
CA ALA A 33 -3.48 15.13 -7.25
C ALA A 33 -3.43 15.97 -8.53
N PRO A 34 -2.26 16.19 -9.15
CA PRO A 34 -2.21 16.78 -10.48
C PRO A 34 -2.84 15.84 -11.51
N GLU A 35 -3.28 16.39 -12.61
CA GLU A 35 -3.67 15.58 -13.76
C GLU A 35 -2.47 14.74 -14.24
N LYS A 36 -2.74 13.52 -14.62
CA LYS A 36 -1.73 12.57 -15.11
C LYS A 36 -2.30 11.79 -16.27
N GLU A 37 -1.59 11.83 -17.39
CA GLU A 37 -1.96 11.05 -18.56
C GLU A 37 -2.09 9.55 -18.22
N GLY A 38 -3.18 8.94 -18.68
CA GLY A 38 -3.49 7.53 -18.40
C GLY A 38 -4.12 7.27 -17.03
N VAL A 39 -4.39 8.32 -16.25
CA VAL A 39 -5.12 8.24 -14.97
C VAL A 39 -6.44 8.97 -15.10
N VAL A 40 -7.54 8.29 -14.78
CA VAL A 40 -8.90 8.85 -14.86
C VAL A 40 -9.07 9.98 -13.86
N LYS A 41 -8.65 9.76 -12.62
CA LYS A 41 -8.70 10.74 -11.53
C LYS A 41 -7.75 10.35 -10.42
N THR A 42 -7.10 11.32 -9.79
CA THR A 42 -6.40 11.15 -8.51
C THR A 42 -7.20 11.79 -7.38
N PHE A 43 -7.42 11.05 -6.32
CA PHE A 43 -8.02 11.51 -5.07
C PHE A 43 -6.92 11.91 -4.08
N PHE A 44 -7.20 12.88 -3.22
CA PHE A 44 -6.31 13.24 -2.12
C PHE A 44 -6.55 12.35 -0.90
N TRP A 45 -5.50 12.07 -0.16
CA TRP A 45 -5.60 11.37 1.13
C TRP A 45 -6.57 12.02 2.11
N LYS A 46 -6.56 13.36 2.19
CA LYS A 46 -7.48 14.12 3.04
C LYS A 46 -8.96 13.90 2.70
N ASP A 47 -9.25 13.52 1.45
CA ASP A 47 -10.61 13.28 0.99
C ASP A 47 -11.12 11.89 1.41
N ILE A 48 -10.23 11.06 1.99
CA ILE A 48 -10.47 9.68 2.44
C ILE A 48 -10.33 9.54 3.97
N GLU A 49 -10.13 10.62 4.72
CA GLU A 49 -10.09 10.52 6.18
C GLU A 49 -11.45 10.14 6.78
N PRO A 50 -11.48 9.38 7.93
CA PRO A 50 -12.69 8.77 8.48
C PRO A 50 -13.86 9.74 8.76
N ALA A 51 -13.58 11.03 8.97
CA ALA A 51 -14.60 12.06 9.14
C ALA A 51 -15.29 12.45 7.81
N SER A 52 -14.66 12.15 6.68
CA SER A 52 -15.18 12.37 5.31
C SER A 52 -15.67 11.06 4.67
N PHE A 53 -15.48 9.92 5.34
CA PHE A 53 -16.02 8.65 4.89
C PHE A 53 -17.53 8.61 5.12
N PRO A 54 -18.31 8.79 4.13
CA PRO A 54 -18.70 7.67 3.32
C PRO A 54 -18.08 7.83 1.93
N MET A 55 -17.37 6.83 1.47
CA MET A 55 -16.85 6.66 0.12
C MET A 55 -17.96 6.62 -0.95
N ARG A 56 -19.07 7.33 -0.69
CA ARG A 56 -20.29 7.33 -1.49
C ARG A 56 -20.11 7.88 -2.91
N ASN A 57 -18.96 8.51 -3.19
CA ASN A 57 -18.67 9.11 -4.49
C ASN A 57 -17.43 8.53 -5.17
N LEU A 58 -16.85 7.45 -4.65
CA LEU A 58 -15.77 6.74 -5.34
C LEU A 58 -16.37 5.73 -6.32
N PRO A 59 -15.75 5.53 -7.49
CA PRO A 59 -16.11 4.44 -8.36
C PRO A 59 -15.86 3.09 -7.67
N GLU A 60 -16.57 2.06 -8.10
CA GLU A 60 -16.24 0.69 -7.68
C GLU A 60 -14.90 0.27 -8.29
N PHE A 61 -14.05 -0.31 -7.47
CA PHE A 61 -12.75 -0.80 -7.88
C PHE A 61 -12.74 -2.34 -7.93
N ASP A 62 -12.08 -2.89 -8.94
CA ASP A 62 -11.85 -4.34 -9.06
C ASP A 62 -10.60 -4.77 -8.27
N ALA A 63 -9.62 -3.86 -8.19
CA ALA A 63 -8.35 -4.11 -7.52
C ALA A 63 -7.79 -2.83 -6.86
N ILE A 64 -7.02 -3.03 -5.80
CA ILE A 64 -6.25 -1.97 -5.15
C ILE A 64 -4.77 -2.36 -5.17
N ILE A 65 -3.91 -1.46 -5.66
CA ILE A 65 -2.45 -1.60 -5.62
C ILE A 65 -1.91 -0.55 -4.66
N HIS A 66 -1.41 -1.01 -3.51
CA HIS A 66 -0.93 -0.14 -2.45
C HIS A 66 0.58 0.04 -2.52
N LEU A 67 1.01 1.19 -3.07
CA LEU A 67 2.41 1.59 -3.22
C LEU A 67 2.80 2.72 -2.28
N ALA A 68 1.82 3.50 -1.78
CA ALA A 68 2.09 4.63 -0.92
C ALA A 68 2.82 4.18 0.34
N GLY A 69 3.87 4.89 0.67
CA GLY A 69 4.68 4.60 1.83
C GLY A 69 5.87 5.55 1.92
N LYS A 70 6.43 5.65 3.11
CA LYS A 70 7.67 6.37 3.36
C LYS A 70 8.83 5.46 3.00
N ALA A 71 9.62 5.86 2.00
CA ALA A 71 10.83 5.15 1.61
C ALA A 71 11.91 5.22 2.71
N HIS A 72 12.85 4.28 2.66
CA HIS A 72 13.99 4.27 3.55
C HIS A 72 14.80 5.58 3.44
N ASP A 73 14.97 6.26 4.57
CA ASP A 73 15.77 7.48 4.65
C ASP A 73 17.21 7.13 5.02
N THR A 74 18.07 7.04 4.01
CA THR A 74 19.49 6.73 4.17
C THR A 74 20.25 7.76 5.01
N LYS A 75 19.66 8.95 5.21
CA LYS A 75 20.27 10.03 6.04
C LYS A 75 19.77 9.99 7.49
N ASN A 76 18.90 9.06 7.85
CA ASN A 76 18.33 8.88 9.21
C ASN A 76 17.79 10.19 9.85
N ARG A 77 17.18 11.06 9.03
CA ARG A 77 16.61 12.34 9.48
C ARG A 77 15.17 12.23 9.96
N SER A 78 14.50 11.16 9.58
CA SER A 78 13.10 10.95 9.91
C SER A 78 12.95 10.32 11.29
N ALA A 79 11.99 10.84 12.07
CA ALA A 79 11.60 10.19 13.32
C ALA A 79 11.05 8.80 13.04
N ALA A 80 11.39 7.81 13.88
CA ALA A 80 10.93 6.42 13.76
C ALA A 80 9.40 6.35 13.64
N GLN A 81 8.68 7.12 14.45
CA GLN A 81 7.21 7.15 14.44
C GLN A 81 6.63 7.47 13.07
N SER A 82 7.26 8.35 12.28
CA SER A 82 6.75 8.70 10.95
C SER A 82 6.75 7.52 9.96
N TYR A 83 7.60 6.51 10.17
CA TYR A 83 7.55 5.29 9.37
C TYR A 83 6.34 4.44 9.74
N PHE A 84 6.04 4.29 11.02
CA PHE A 84 4.87 3.53 11.48
C PHE A 84 3.57 4.23 11.09
N ASP A 85 3.47 5.55 11.26
CA ASP A 85 2.28 6.30 10.88
C ASP A 85 1.95 6.16 9.39
N ILE A 86 2.99 6.22 8.53
CA ILE A 86 2.81 6.16 7.09
C ILE A 86 2.79 4.72 6.58
N ASN A 87 3.78 3.89 6.89
CA ASN A 87 3.85 2.55 6.29
C ASN A 87 2.84 1.58 6.92
N THR A 88 2.66 1.64 8.24
CA THR A 88 1.72 0.76 8.94
C THR A 88 0.32 1.39 8.99
N GLY A 89 0.20 2.60 9.54
CA GLY A 89 -1.10 3.22 9.78
C GLY A 89 -1.88 3.49 8.48
N LEU A 90 -1.20 3.91 7.41
CA LEU A 90 -1.84 4.11 6.13
C LEU A 90 -2.25 2.78 5.48
N THR A 91 -1.40 1.74 5.57
CA THR A 91 -1.75 0.40 5.08
C THR A 91 -2.97 -0.15 5.79
N GLN A 92 -3.09 0.03 7.11
CA GLN A 92 -4.27 -0.37 7.87
C GLN A 92 -5.54 0.27 7.31
N LYS A 93 -5.55 1.58 7.12
CA LYS A 93 -6.69 2.32 6.56
C LYS A 93 -7.08 1.83 5.17
N ILE A 94 -6.10 1.61 4.28
CA ILE A 94 -6.37 1.17 2.91
C ILE A 94 -6.82 -0.28 2.87
N PHE A 95 -6.28 -1.12 3.74
CA PHE A 95 -6.69 -2.52 3.78
C PHE A 95 -8.09 -2.68 4.40
N ASP A 96 -8.42 -1.93 5.45
CA ASP A 96 -9.79 -1.89 6.00
C ASP A 96 -10.79 -1.40 4.94
N PHE A 97 -10.42 -0.36 4.17
CA PHE A 97 -11.19 0.06 3.00
C PHE A 97 -11.38 -1.05 1.97
N PHE A 98 -10.31 -1.78 1.63
CA PHE A 98 -10.40 -2.92 0.71
C PHE A 98 -11.42 -3.96 1.20
N LEU A 99 -11.40 -4.31 2.49
CA LEU A 99 -12.31 -5.30 3.08
C LEU A 99 -13.79 -4.86 3.03
N GLU A 100 -14.05 -3.54 3.07
CA GLU A 100 -15.40 -2.97 2.98
C GLU A 100 -15.85 -2.72 1.54
N SER A 101 -14.93 -2.77 0.57
CA SER A 101 -15.19 -2.47 -0.84
C SER A 101 -15.63 -3.70 -1.64
N SER A 102 -16.04 -3.48 -2.89
CA SER A 102 -16.33 -4.55 -3.86
C SER A 102 -15.06 -5.14 -4.50
N ALA A 103 -13.88 -4.57 -4.24
CA ALA A 103 -12.62 -5.00 -4.82
C ALA A 103 -12.27 -6.44 -4.43
N LYS A 104 -11.74 -7.21 -5.40
CA LYS A 104 -11.42 -8.62 -5.22
C LYS A 104 -9.93 -8.91 -5.11
N LYS A 105 -9.08 -7.91 -5.37
CA LYS A 105 -7.62 -8.06 -5.36
C LYS A 105 -6.97 -6.92 -4.62
N PHE A 106 -6.09 -7.26 -3.69
CA PHE A 106 -5.24 -6.32 -2.99
C PHE A 106 -3.78 -6.69 -3.23
N VAL A 107 -3.00 -5.74 -3.75
CA VAL A 107 -1.57 -5.91 -3.99
C VAL A 107 -0.82 -4.92 -3.10
N PHE A 108 -0.04 -5.43 -2.17
CA PHE A 108 0.77 -4.63 -1.27
C PHE A 108 2.24 -4.69 -1.66
N PHE A 109 2.86 -3.53 -1.86
CA PHE A 109 4.29 -3.43 -2.12
C PHE A 109 5.05 -3.29 -0.80
N SER A 110 5.59 -4.40 -0.34
CA SER A 110 6.45 -4.42 0.83
C SER A 110 7.92 -4.14 0.47
N SER A 111 8.84 -4.70 1.21
CA SER A 111 10.28 -4.52 1.02
C SER A 111 11.05 -5.74 1.52
N VAL A 112 12.16 -6.07 0.90
CA VAL A 112 13.10 -7.06 1.43
C VAL A 112 13.61 -6.67 2.83
N LYS A 113 13.63 -5.37 3.16
CA LYS A 113 13.97 -4.88 4.51
C LYS A 113 12.94 -5.25 5.58
N ALA A 114 11.72 -5.66 5.20
CA ALA A 114 10.75 -6.24 6.12
C ALA A 114 11.16 -7.64 6.56
N ALA A 115 11.84 -8.37 5.69
CA ALA A 115 12.33 -9.72 5.97
C ALA A 115 13.70 -9.71 6.68
N ALA A 116 14.67 -8.97 6.15
CA ALA A 116 16.01 -8.93 6.71
C ALA A 116 16.77 -7.66 6.31
N ASP A 117 17.74 -7.26 7.13
CA ASP A 117 18.66 -6.17 6.80
C ASP A 117 19.83 -6.64 5.92
N SER A 118 20.24 -7.88 6.11
CA SER A 118 21.31 -8.54 5.34
C SER A 118 20.92 -9.98 5.03
N VAL A 119 21.52 -10.52 3.97
CA VAL A 119 21.34 -11.93 3.58
C VAL A 119 22.29 -12.79 4.40
N VAL A 120 21.75 -13.80 5.08
CA VAL A 120 22.55 -14.83 5.73
C VAL A 120 22.67 -16.01 4.75
N GLY A 121 23.87 -16.30 4.28
CA GLY A 121 24.11 -17.27 3.20
C GLY A 121 24.08 -16.62 1.82
N ASP A 122 23.72 -17.38 0.79
CA ASP A 122 23.82 -16.94 -0.60
C ASP A 122 22.56 -16.24 -1.13
N MET A 123 21.41 -16.49 -0.52
CA MET A 123 20.13 -16.03 -1.04
C MET A 123 19.09 -15.82 0.08
N LEU A 124 18.33 -14.75 -0.03
CA LEU A 124 17.13 -14.52 0.79
C LEU A 124 15.92 -15.15 0.09
N THR A 125 15.24 -16.04 0.78
CA THR A 125 14.02 -16.71 0.27
C THR A 125 12.80 -16.30 1.09
N GLU A 126 11.62 -16.70 0.62
CA GLU A 126 10.34 -16.44 1.30
C GLU A 126 10.19 -17.19 2.63
N ASP A 127 11.00 -18.25 2.85
CA ASP A 127 10.96 -19.04 4.07
C ASP A 127 11.74 -18.42 5.24
N VAL A 128 12.40 -17.28 5.01
CA VAL A 128 13.15 -16.60 6.07
C VAL A 128 12.21 -16.14 7.19
N VAL A 129 12.63 -16.37 8.42
CA VAL A 129 11.94 -15.77 9.58
C VAL A 129 12.24 -14.26 9.58
N PRO A 130 11.24 -13.39 9.48
CA PRO A 130 11.48 -11.96 9.40
C PRO A 130 12.23 -11.43 10.62
N ALA A 131 13.33 -10.71 10.37
CA ALA A 131 14.15 -10.04 11.36
C ALA A 131 14.56 -8.64 10.86
N PRO A 132 13.59 -7.71 10.71
CA PRO A 132 13.86 -6.38 10.22
C PRO A 132 14.74 -5.60 11.20
N VAL A 133 15.57 -4.71 10.66
CA VAL A 133 16.40 -3.78 11.46
C VAL A 133 16.01 -2.35 11.11
N GLY A 134 15.64 -1.60 12.15
CA GLY A 134 15.28 -0.19 12.07
C GLY A 134 13.85 0.09 11.60
N PRO A 135 13.40 1.34 11.80
CA PRO A 135 11.98 1.69 11.74
C PRO A 135 11.34 1.50 10.36
N TYR A 136 12.11 1.56 9.28
CA TYR A 136 11.58 1.30 7.94
C TYR A 136 11.15 -0.17 7.78
N GLY A 137 12.08 -1.12 8.02
CA GLY A 137 11.78 -2.55 7.90
C GLY A 137 10.71 -2.99 8.90
N GLU A 138 10.83 -2.53 10.15
CA GLU A 138 9.88 -2.81 11.23
C GLU A 138 8.46 -2.31 10.89
N SER A 139 8.32 -1.12 10.32
CA SER A 139 7.02 -0.60 9.90
C SER A 139 6.41 -1.36 8.71
N LYS A 140 7.25 -1.87 7.80
CA LYS A 140 6.78 -2.67 6.66
C LYS A 140 6.30 -4.06 7.10
N ILE A 141 7.05 -4.75 7.98
CA ILE A 141 6.60 -6.05 8.50
C ILE A 141 5.35 -5.92 9.38
N ALA A 142 5.22 -4.82 10.15
CA ALA A 142 4.02 -4.55 10.92
C ALA A 142 2.79 -4.37 10.01
N ALA A 143 2.95 -3.76 8.84
CA ALA A 143 1.90 -3.64 7.84
C ALA A 143 1.52 -5.00 7.23
N GLU A 144 2.51 -5.85 6.90
CA GLU A 144 2.26 -7.22 6.42
C GLU A 144 1.48 -8.05 7.44
N ASN A 145 1.92 -8.03 8.69
CA ASN A 145 1.28 -8.76 9.79
C ASN A 145 -0.18 -8.33 9.97
N TYR A 146 -0.47 -7.03 9.88
CA TYR A 146 -1.84 -6.54 9.95
C TYR A 146 -2.72 -7.12 8.84
N ILE A 147 -2.24 -7.11 7.59
CA ILE A 147 -2.96 -7.68 6.44
C ILE A 147 -3.22 -9.17 6.67
N LEU A 148 -2.20 -9.93 7.05
CA LEU A 148 -2.29 -11.38 7.25
C LEU A 148 -3.25 -11.73 8.40
N ASP A 149 -3.22 -10.99 9.49
CA ASP A 149 -4.09 -11.24 10.64
C ASP A 149 -5.57 -10.93 10.33
N LYS A 150 -5.83 -9.86 9.59
CA LYS A 150 -7.19 -9.56 9.11
C LYS A 150 -7.71 -10.65 8.16
N LEU A 151 -6.89 -11.14 7.24
CA LEU A 151 -7.27 -12.22 6.32
C LEU A 151 -7.58 -13.54 7.06
N LYS A 152 -6.84 -13.87 8.11
CA LYS A 152 -7.15 -15.06 8.95
C LYS A 152 -8.53 -14.94 9.59
N VAL A 153 -8.88 -13.75 10.12
CA VAL A 153 -10.17 -13.50 10.74
C VAL A 153 -11.31 -13.60 9.72
N GLU A 154 -11.14 -13.00 8.52
CA GLU A 154 -12.14 -13.06 7.47
C GLU A 154 -12.35 -14.48 6.94
N ASN A 155 -11.27 -15.24 6.69
CA ASN A 155 -11.35 -16.65 6.27
C ASN A 155 -11.99 -17.55 7.34
N GLY A 156 -11.87 -17.21 8.62
CA GLY A 156 -12.56 -17.90 9.72
C GLY A 156 -14.06 -17.62 9.79
N LYS A 157 -14.54 -16.52 9.16
CA LYS A 157 -15.96 -16.16 9.07
C LYS A 157 -16.64 -16.68 7.80
N LEU A 158 -15.86 -17.01 6.77
CA LEU A 158 -16.34 -17.62 5.54
C LEU A 158 -16.52 -19.15 5.78
N LYS A 159 -17.62 -19.50 6.40
CA LYS A 159 -18.14 -20.89 6.46
C LYS A 159 -19.33 -21.03 5.51
#